data_bdf045c79a8b154037563ea996ed633d
#
_entry.id   bdf045c79a8b154037563ea996ed633d
#
_cell.length_a   1.000
_cell.length_b   1.000
_cell.length_c   1.000
_cell.angle_alpha   90.00
_cell.angle_beta   90.00
_cell.angle_gamma   90.00
#
_symmetry.space_group_name_H-M   'P 1'
#
loop_
_entity.id
_entity.type
_entity.pdbx_description
1 polymer ?
#
loop_
_entity_poly.entity_id
_entity_poly.type
_entity_poly.pdbx_seq_one_letter_code
_entity_poly.pdbx_strand_id
1 'polypeptide(L)'
;MTIPSLMRFIDHGSGGAPDILKPAQTGVPVPAAGEVLVKVAYAGVNRPDCLQRSGRYPPPPGASPILGLEASGHVVALGEGVTQWKVGDAVCGLANGGAYAEYVSIPEGQALPVPKGLSLLQAAALPENYFTVWTNVFQRGRLQAGESFLVHGGSSGIGLTAIQLAKAFGAKVLCTVGNADKVAACLKAGADVAIDYRQQDFVAQALAATEQKG
;
A
#
# COMPACT_ATOMS: atom_id res chain seq x y z
N MET A 1 13.70 -7.65 -24.70
CA MET A 1 12.92 -8.82 -24.20
C MET A 1 11.57 -8.76 -24.91
N THR A 2 11.11 -9.86 -25.53
CA THR A 2 9.82 -9.86 -26.22
C THR A 2 8.71 -10.01 -25.18
N ILE A 3 7.70 -9.14 -25.21
CA ILE A 3 6.51 -9.22 -24.35
C ILE A 3 5.59 -10.29 -24.94
N PRO A 4 5.13 -11.29 -24.15
CA PRO A 4 4.21 -12.31 -24.66
C PRO A 4 2.82 -11.71 -24.90
N SER A 5 2.00 -12.38 -25.71
CA SER A 5 0.61 -11.97 -25.91
C SER A 5 -0.32 -12.34 -24.74
N LEU A 6 0.03 -13.38 -23.99
CA LEU A 6 -0.73 -13.87 -22.83
C LEU A 6 0.12 -13.85 -21.55
N MET A 7 -0.54 -13.62 -20.43
CA MET A 7 0.05 -13.67 -19.10
C MET A 7 -0.81 -14.51 -18.14
N ARG A 8 -0.20 -15.03 -17.10
CA ARG A 8 -0.92 -15.63 -15.96
C ARG A 8 -1.35 -14.54 -15.00
N PHE A 9 -2.50 -14.74 -14.38
CA PHE A 9 -3.03 -13.91 -13.30
C PHE A 9 -3.78 -14.76 -12.29
N ILE A 10 -4.13 -14.19 -11.15
CA ILE A 10 -4.98 -14.85 -10.15
C ILE A 10 -6.42 -14.37 -10.36
N ASP A 11 -7.25 -15.29 -10.84
CA ASP A 11 -8.69 -15.06 -10.98
C ASP A 11 -9.40 -15.30 -9.65
N HIS A 12 -10.35 -14.42 -9.34
CA HIS A 12 -11.22 -14.49 -8.17
C HIS A 12 -12.69 -14.77 -8.55
N GLY A 13 -12.95 -15.08 -9.82
CA GLY A 13 -14.29 -15.41 -10.33
C GLY A 13 -15.33 -14.33 -9.99
N SER A 14 -16.48 -14.76 -9.53
CA SER A 14 -17.56 -13.88 -9.07
C SER A 14 -17.43 -13.38 -7.62
N GLY A 15 -16.30 -13.69 -6.98
CA GLY A 15 -16.06 -13.34 -5.58
C GLY A 15 -16.46 -14.45 -4.59
N GLY A 16 -15.88 -14.43 -3.39
CA GLY A 16 -16.16 -15.43 -2.35
C GLY A 16 -15.03 -15.65 -1.34
N ALA A 17 -14.94 -16.88 -0.84
CA ALA A 17 -13.92 -17.31 0.13
C ALA A 17 -12.52 -17.41 -0.53
N PRO A 18 -11.42 -17.50 0.25
CA PRO A 18 -10.05 -17.52 -0.32
C PRO A 18 -9.76 -18.67 -1.29
N ASP A 19 -10.43 -19.79 -1.17
CA ASP A 19 -10.27 -20.99 -1.98
C ASP A 19 -10.74 -20.87 -3.44
N ILE A 20 -11.48 -19.79 -3.75
CA ILE A 20 -11.88 -19.48 -5.14
C ILE A 20 -10.72 -18.97 -6.00
N LEU A 21 -9.64 -18.48 -5.38
CA LEU A 21 -8.50 -17.94 -6.10
C LEU A 21 -7.80 -19.02 -6.93
N LYS A 22 -7.73 -18.83 -8.25
CA LYS A 22 -7.14 -19.80 -9.18
C LYS A 22 -6.24 -19.10 -10.19
N PRO A 23 -5.13 -19.73 -10.58
CA PRO A 23 -4.36 -19.29 -11.74
C PRO A 23 -5.21 -19.38 -13.02
N ALA A 24 -5.20 -18.30 -13.81
CA ALA A 24 -5.84 -18.23 -15.10
C ALA A 24 -4.93 -17.47 -16.10
N GLN A 25 -5.36 -17.35 -17.36
CA GLN A 25 -4.63 -16.62 -18.39
C GLN A 25 -5.50 -15.51 -19.01
N THR A 26 -4.85 -14.41 -19.36
CA THR A 26 -5.47 -13.28 -20.06
C THR A 26 -4.43 -12.61 -20.97
N GLY A 27 -4.85 -11.68 -21.82
CA GLY A 27 -3.95 -10.84 -22.61
C GLY A 27 -3.07 -9.96 -21.73
N VAL A 28 -1.82 -9.76 -22.13
CA VAL A 28 -0.97 -8.75 -21.48
C VAL A 28 -1.55 -7.36 -21.79
N PRO A 29 -1.73 -6.48 -20.79
CA PRO A 29 -2.27 -5.15 -21.03
C PRO A 29 -1.32 -4.31 -21.89
N VAL A 30 -1.90 -3.50 -22.76
CA VAL A 30 -1.17 -2.45 -23.48
C VAL A 30 -1.23 -1.19 -22.64
N PRO A 31 -0.09 -0.59 -22.26
CA PRO A 31 -0.12 0.61 -21.44
C PRO A 31 -0.78 1.77 -22.19
N ALA A 32 -1.73 2.43 -21.55
CA ALA A 32 -2.37 3.63 -22.10
C ALA A 32 -1.39 4.82 -22.09
N ALA A 33 -1.81 5.96 -22.68
CA ALA A 33 -1.02 7.18 -22.59
C ALA A 33 -0.76 7.56 -21.11
N GLY A 34 0.50 7.87 -20.80
CA GLY A 34 0.96 8.18 -19.45
C GLY A 34 1.11 6.97 -18.51
N GLU A 35 1.04 5.74 -19.03
CA GLU A 35 1.25 4.53 -18.24
C GLU A 35 2.54 3.79 -18.62
N VAL A 36 3.09 3.07 -17.67
CA VAL A 36 4.20 2.12 -17.87
C VAL A 36 3.69 0.70 -17.70
N LEU A 37 4.12 -0.22 -18.56
CA LEU A 37 3.91 -1.65 -18.37
C LEU A 37 5.06 -2.21 -17.55
N VAL A 38 4.74 -2.77 -16.40
CA VAL A 38 5.71 -3.38 -15.47
C VAL A 38 5.60 -4.90 -15.55
N LYS A 39 6.72 -5.57 -15.78
CA LYS A 39 6.84 -7.01 -15.54
C LYS A 39 6.99 -7.21 -14.05
N VAL A 40 5.96 -7.78 -13.43
CA VAL A 40 5.85 -7.93 -11.98
C VAL A 40 6.85 -8.96 -11.47
N ALA A 41 7.65 -8.56 -10.51
CA ALA A 41 8.49 -9.45 -9.72
C ALA A 41 7.79 -9.87 -8.43
N TYR A 42 7.15 -8.92 -7.75
CA TYR A 42 6.40 -9.12 -6.51
C TYR A 42 5.20 -8.17 -6.47
N ALA A 43 4.11 -8.64 -5.84
CA ALA A 43 2.92 -7.85 -5.53
C ALA A 43 2.66 -7.89 -4.02
N GLY A 44 2.26 -6.77 -3.45
CA GLY A 44 1.84 -6.70 -2.05
C GLY A 44 0.43 -7.27 -1.87
N VAL A 45 0.12 -7.71 -0.65
CA VAL A 45 -1.21 -8.20 -0.28
C VAL A 45 -1.81 -7.25 0.74
N ASN A 46 -2.95 -6.67 0.38
CA ASN A 46 -3.60 -5.63 1.15
C ASN A 46 -5.03 -5.99 1.56
N ARG A 47 -5.56 -5.33 2.58
CA ARG A 47 -6.92 -5.55 3.04
C ARG A 47 -7.99 -5.29 1.96
N PRO A 48 -7.88 -4.24 1.12
CA PRO A 48 -8.80 -4.03 0.00
C PRO A 48 -8.88 -5.20 -0.97
N ASP A 49 -7.77 -5.90 -1.26
CA ASP A 49 -7.77 -7.10 -2.13
C ASP A 49 -8.70 -8.19 -1.58
N CYS A 50 -8.65 -8.41 -0.25
CA CYS A 50 -9.54 -9.35 0.42
C CYS A 50 -11.01 -8.92 0.35
N LEU A 51 -11.27 -7.62 0.43
CA LEU A 51 -12.61 -7.06 0.33
C LEU A 51 -13.14 -7.13 -1.11
N GLN A 52 -12.30 -6.80 -2.11
CA GLN A 52 -12.64 -6.93 -3.52
C GLN A 52 -12.95 -8.39 -3.86
N ARG A 53 -12.08 -9.33 -3.47
CA ARG A 53 -12.35 -10.76 -3.64
C ARG A 53 -13.69 -11.19 -3.06
N SER A 54 -14.09 -10.63 -1.92
CA SER A 54 -15.37 -10.97 -1.26
C SER A 54 -16.58 -10.15 -1.75
N GLY A 55 -16.41 -9.34 -2.82
CA GLY A 55 -17.47 -8.51 -3.40
C GLY A 55 -17.85 -7.27 -2.57
N ARG A 56 -17.05 -6.90 -1.57
CA ARG A 56 -17.32 -5.77 -0.64
C ARG A 56 -16.51 -4.51 -0.94
N TYR A 57 -15.72 -4.53 -1.99
CA TYR A 57 -14.93 -3.39 -2.44
C TYR A 57 -14.82 -3.45 -3.98
N PRO A 58 -15.81 -2.86 -4.69
CA PRO A 58 -15.78 -2.85 -6.16
C PRO A 58 -14.61 -1.99 -6.66
N PRO A 59 -13.91 -2.41 -7.72
CA PRO A 59 -12.88 -1.58 -8.34
C PRO A 59 -13.48 -0.28 -8.87
N PRO A 60 -12.73 0.81 -8.92
CA PRO A 60 -13.17 2.05 -9.57
C PRO A 60 -13.52 1.83 -11.05
N PRO A 61 -14.40 2.66 -11.63
CA PRO A 61 -14.67 2.58 -13.07
C PRO A 61 -13.41 2.68 -13.92
N GLY A 62 -13.23 1.77 -14.87
CA GLY A 62 -12.06 1.71 -15.76
C GLY A 62 -10.82 1.04 -15.16
N ALA A 63 -10.84 0.68 -13.86
CA ALA A 63 -9.76 -0.09 -13.24
C ALA A 63 -9.77 -1.56 -13.69
N SER A 64 -8.61 -2.22 -13.60
CA SER A 64 -8.50 -3.65 -13.83
C SER A 64 -9.39 -4.43 -12.86
N PRO A 65 -10.17 -5.43 -13.33
CA PRO A 65 -10.92 -6.31 -12.45
C PRO A 65 -10.01 -7.30 -11.69
N ILE A 66 -8.78 -7.49 -12.16
CA ILE A 66 -7.78 -8.36 -11.50
C ILE A 66 -7.36 -7.73 -10.18
N LEU A 67 -7.24 -8.54 -9.13
CA LEU A 67 -6.81 -8.10 -7.80
C LEU A 67 -5.38 -7.55 -7.81
N GLY A 68 -5.03 -6.87 -6.72
CA GLY A 68 -3.68 -6.38 -6.43
C GLY A 68 -3.51 -4.90 -6.73
N LEU A 69 -3.18 -4.13 -5.68
CA LEU A 69 -3.09 -2.66 -5.72
C LEU A 69 -1.66 -2.14 -5.79
N GLU A 70 -0.66 -2.98 -5.56
CA GLU A 70 0.74 -2.56 -5.59
C GLU A 70 1.63 -3.68 -6.13
N ALA A 71 2.71 -3.27 -6.79
CA ALA A 71 3.70 -4.19 -7.31
C ALA A 71 5.09 -3.55 -7.36
N SER A 72 6.10 -4.40 -7.48
CA SER A 72 7.44 -4.03 -7.91
C SER A 72 7.89 -4.91 -9.08
N GLY A 73 8.77 -4.38 -9.89
CA GLY A 73 9.28 -5.08 -11.06
C GLY A 73 10.12 -4.19 -11.96
N HIS A 74 10.14 -4.52 -13.25
CA HIS A 74 10.86 -3.75 -14.24
C HIS A 74 9.92 -3.25 -15.33
N VAL A 75 10.11 -2.01 -15.73
CA VAL A 75 9.41 -1.42 -16.88
C VAL A 75 9.79 -2.16 -18.15
N VAL A 76 8.82 -2.64 -18.92
CA VAL A 76 9.02 -3.39 -20.15
C VAL A 76 8.43 -2.72 -21.40
N ALA A 77 7.47 -1.79 -21.22
CA ALA A 77 6.95 -0.93 -22.28
C ALA A 77 6.47 0.39 -21.69
N LEU A 78 6.33 1.39 -22.54
CA LEU A 78 5.89 2.74 -22.21
C LEU A 78 4.68 3.08 -23.06
N GLY A 79 3.67 3.67 -22.44
CA GLY A 79 2.57 4.32 -23.15
C GLY A 79 3.00 5.66 -23.76
N GLU A 80 2.16 6.22 -24.61
CA GLU A 80 2.41 7.53 -25.22
C GLU A 80 2.57 8.61 -24.13
N GLY A 81 3.53 9.52 -24.33
CA GLY A 81 3.76 10.66 -23.44
C GLY A 81 4.50 10.35 -22.15
N VAL A 82 4.87 9.11 -21.85
CA VAL A 82 5.70 8.76 -20.69
C VAL A 82 7.10 9.37 -20.86
N THR A 83 7.53 10.12 -19.86
CA THR A 83 8.82 10.83 -19.86
C THR A 83 9.71 10.53 -18.65
N GLN A 84 9.12 10.05 -17.56
CA GLN A 84 9.84 9.85 -16.28
C GLN A 84 10.57 8.50 -16.23
N TRP A 85 10.20 7.55 -17.10
CA TRP A 85 10.69 6.17 -17.05
C TRP A 85 11.23 5.70 -18.41
N LYS A 86 12.09 4.70 -18.35
CA LYS A 86 12.58 3.98 -19.52
C LYS A 86 12.47 2.46 -19.31
N VAL A 87 12.45 1.72 -20.41
CA VAL A 87 12.47 0.25 -20.38
C VAL A 87 13.72 -0.23 -19.67
N GLY A 88 13.52 -1.16 -18.72
CA GLY A 88 14.57 -1.71 -17.87
C GLY A 88 14.63 -1.09 -16.47
N ASP A 89 13.99 0.05 -16.23
CA ASP A 89 13.99 0.66 -14.91
C ASP A 89 13.31 -0.24 -13.88
N ALA A 90 13.92 -0.35 -12.70
CA ALA A 90 13.36 -1.03 -11.55
C ALA A 90 12.42 -0.08 -10.80
N VAL A 91 11.15 -0.47 -10.64
CA VAL A 91 10.11 0.36 -10.04
C VAL A 91 9.30 -0.40 -9.00
N CYS A 92 8.70 0.33 -8.09
CA CYS A 92 7.52 -0.09 -7.33
C CYS A 92 6.41 0.94 -7.57
N GLY A 93 5.15 0.54 -7.51
CA GLY A 93 4.08 1.48 -7.82
C GLY A 93 2.71 1.03 -7.32
N LEU A 94 1.84 2.03 -7.16
CA LEU A 94 0.43 1.84 -6.87
C LEU A 94 -0.31 1.60 -8.18
N ALA A 95 -1.06 0.51 -8.25
CA ALA A 95 -1.87 0.14 -9.39
C ALA A 95 -3.36 0.28 -9.08
N ASN A 96 -4.16 0.54 -10.11
CA ASN A 96 -5.62 0.52 -10.02
C ASN A 96 -6.15 -0.91 -10.26
N GLY A 97 -5.68 -1.88 -9.46
CA GLY A 97 -5.88 -3.29 -9.72
C GLY A 97 -4.88 -3.88 -10.72
N GLY A 98 -4.88 -5.18 -10.89
CA GLY A 98 -4.05 -5.86 -11.89
C GLY A 98 -2.71 -6.42 -11.40
N ALA A 99 -2.28 -6.11 -10.18
CA ALA A 99 -0.94 -6.51 -9.72
C ALA A 99 -0.81 -8.02 -9.42
N TYR A 100 -1.92 -8.77 -9.27
CA TYR A 100 -1.85 -10.23 -9.14
C TYR A 100 -1.76 -10.92 -10.49
N ALA A 101 -0.86 -10.41 -11.34
CA ALA A 101 -0.56 -10.91 -12.67
C ALA A 101 0.94 -10.78 -12.98
N GLU A 102 1.39 -11.40 -14.08
CA GLU A 102 2.80 -11.31 -14.50
C GLU A 102 3.17 -9.92 -15.07
N TYR A 103 2.16 -9.15 -15.49
CA TYR A 103 2.32 -7.77 -16.00
C TYR A 103 1.19 -6.89 -15.50
N VAL A 104 1.50 -5.64 -15.20
CA VAL A 104 0.53 -4.62 -14.78
C VAL A 104 0.85 -3.28 -15.39
N SER A 105 -0.18 -2.54 -15.84
CA SER A 105 -0.04 -1.13 -16.24
C SER A 105 -0.18 -0.24 -15.01
N ILE A 106 0.73 0.72 -14.87
CA ILE A 106 0.77 1.68 -13.75
C ILE A 106 0.91 3.09 -14.35
N PRO A 107 0.08 4.07 -13.95
CA PRO A 107 0.30 5.47 -14.30
C PRO A 107 1.71 5.91 -13.90
N GLU A 108 2.43 6.62 -14.79
CA GLU A 108 3.84 6.99 -14.54
C GLU A 108 4.03 7.77 -13.24
N GLY A 109 3.07 8.62 -12.87
CA GLY A 109 3.09 9.39 -11.62
C GLY A 109 2.80 8.57 -10.35
N GLN A 110 2.38 7.31 -10.48
CA GLN A 110 2.17 6.37 -9.37
C GLN A 110 3.30 5.33 -9.26
N ALA A 111 4.26 5.37 -10.15
CA ALA A 111 5.48 4.59 -10.06
C ALA A 111 6.58 5.37 -9.33
N LEU A 112 7.34 4.68 -8.51
CA LEU A 112 8.50 5.20 -7.77
C LEU A 112 9.74 4.36 -8.11
N PRO A 113 10.93 4.96 -8.11
CA PRO A 113 12.14 4.16 -8.17
C PRO A 113 12.23 3.26 -6.94
N VAL A 114 12.74 2.06 -7.10
CA VAL A 114 13.04 1.19 -5.95
C VAL A 114 14.02 1.93 -5.03
N PRO A 115 13.66 2.16 -3.75
CA PRO A 115 14.55 2.89 -2.84
C PRO A 115 15.90 2.20 -2.70
N LYS A 116 16.97 3.00 -2.64
CA LYS A 116 18.34 2.49 -2.50
C LYS A 116 18.45 1.60 -1.26
N GLY A 117 18.98 0.40 -1.44
CA GLY A 117 19.19 -0.57 -0.36
C GLY A 117 17.99 -1.52 -0.15
N LEU A 118 16.86 -1.31 -0.83
CA LEU A 118 15.75 -2.26 -0.81
C LEU A 118 15.76 -3.19 -2.02
N SER A 119 15.38 -4.44 -1.79
CA SER A 119 15.08 -5.39 -2.86
C SER A 119 13.72 -5.12 -3.48
N LEU A 120 13.44 -5.68 -4.67
CA LEU A 120 12.10 -5.64 -5.28
C LEU A 120 11.04 -6.24 -4.33
N LEU A 121 11.37 -7.31 -3.59
CA LEU A 121 10.46 -7.90 -2.61
C LEU A 121 10.03 -6.89 -1.53
N GLN A 122 10.98 -6.15 -0.98
CA GLN A 122 10.70 -5.13 0.04
C GLN A 122 9.95 -3.93 -0.56
N ALA A 123 10.35 -3.50 -1.75
CA ALA A 123 9.71 -2.37 -2.43
C ALA A 123 8.26 -2.63 -2.84
N ALA A 124 7.87 -3.89 -3.06
CA ALA A 124 6.49 -4.25 -3.40
C ALA A 124 5.47 -3.94 -2.29
N ALA A 125 5.91 -3.77 -1.05
CA ALA A 125 5.04 -3.50 0.10
C ALA A 125 4.97 -2.02 0.49
N LEU A 126 5.56 -1.12 -0.31
CA LEU A 126 5.61 0.31 0.02
C LEU A 126 4.40 1.12 -0.52
N PRO A 127 4.02 1.00 -1.80
CA PRO A 127 3.14 1.98 -2.43
C PRO A 127 1.79 2.14 -1.74
N GLU A 128 1.07 1.07 -1.46
CA GLU A 128 -0.26 1.12 -0.86
C GLU A 128 -0.23 1.78 0.52
N ASN A 129 0.70 1.37 1.37
CA ASN A 129 0.79 1.89 2.73
C ASN A 129 1.32 3.33 2.75
N TYR A 130 2.40 3.61 2.04
CA TYR A 130 3.06 4.92 2.09
C TYR A 130 2.24 6.00 1.39
N PHE A 131 1.63 5.72 0.23
CA PHE A 131 0.77 6.69 -0.45
C PHE A 131 -0.48 7.00 0.36
N THR A 132 -1.07 5.97 0.98
CA THR A 132 -2.25 6.14 1.86
C THR A 132 -1.93 7.03 3.05
N VAL A 133 -0.84 6.75 3.76
CA VAL A 133 -0.43 7.56 4.91
C VAL A 133 -0.02 8.97 4.47
N TRP A 134 0.80 9.09 3.42
CA TRP A 134 1.24 10.39 2.93
C TRP A 134 0.06 11.29 2.56
N THR A 135 -0.86 10.78 1.77
CA THR A 135 -2.04 11.55 1.35
C THR A 135 -2.91 11.96 2.52
N ASN A 136 -3.22 11.03 3.43
CA ASN A 136 -4.18 11.31 4.49
C ASN A 136 -3.57 12.11 5.65
N VAL A 137 -2.37 11.75 6.09
CA VAL A 137 -1.76 12.36 7.28
C VAL A 137 -1.05 13.68 6.94
N PHE A 138 -0.30 13.72 5.83
CA PHE A 138 0.53 14.88 5.50
C PHE A 138 -0.13 15.84 4.52
N GLN A 139 -0.70 15.36 3.41
CA GLN A 139 -1.32 16.26 2.43
C GLN A 139 -2.67 16.79 2.90
N ARG A 140 -3.55 15.93 3.41
CA ARG A 140 -4.90 16.31 3.88
C ARG A 140 -4.90 16.73 5.34
N GLY A 141 -4.33 15.91 6.22
CA GLY A 141 -4.24 16.16 7.66
C GLY A 141 -3.23 17.24 8.02
N ARG A 142 -2.24 17.50 7.15
CA ARG A 142 -1.21 18.55 7.32
C ARG A 142 -0.44 18.45 8.63
N LEU A 143 -0.20 17.22 9.10
CA LEU A 143 0.57 16.99 10.32
C LEU A 143 1.91 17.72 10.28
N GLN A 144 2.21 18.47 11.34
CA GLN A 144 3.45 19.24 11.49
C GLN A 144 4.32 18.67 12.61
N ALA A 145 5.61 19.01 12.59
CA ALA A 145 6.52 18.69 13.67
C ALA A 145 6.03 19.31 15.00
N GLY A 146 6.13 18.54 16.09
CA GLY A 146 5.68 18.94 17.42
C GLY A 146 4.20 18.70 17.71
N GLU A 147 3.39 18.39 16.70
CA GLU A 147 1.98 18.02 16.92
C GLU A 147 1.84 16.60 17.44
N SER A 148 0.69 16.32 18.05
CA SER A 148 0.29 14.99 18.48
C SER A 148 -0.55 14.31 17.39
N PHE A 149 -0.24 13.05 17.09
CA PHE A 149 -0.93 12.27 16.09
C PHE A 149 -1.42 10.94 16.70
N LEU A 150 -2.71 10.69 16.63
CA LEU A 150 -3.32 9.43 17.07
C LEU A 150 -3.73 8.59 15.87
N VAL A 151 -3.28 7.33 15.81
CA VAL A 151 -3.68 6.36 14.80
C VAL A 151 -4.33 5.12 15.42
N HIS A 152 -5.53 4.78 14.97
CA HIS A 152 -6.18 3.53 15.32
C HIS A 152 -5.62 2.36 14.50
N GLY A 153 -5.51 1.17 15.13
CA GLY A 153 -4.97 0.00 14.46
C GLY A 153 -3.46 0.08 14.20
N GLY A 154 -2.71 0.60 15.16
CA GLY A 154 -1.27 0.90 15.05
C GLY A 154 -0.40 -0.25 14.55
N SER A 155 -0.78 -1.51 14.75
CA SER A 155 -0.03 -2.69 14.29
C SER A 155 -0.40 -3.17 12.88
N SER A 156 -1.30 -2.48 12.17
CA SER A 156 -1.56 -2.74 10.74
C SER A 156 -0.43 -2.18 9.85
N GLY A 157 -0.38 -2.58 8.58
CA GLY A 157 0.57 -2.00 7.62
C GLY A 157 0.47 -0.48 7.57
N ILE A 158 -0.75 0.07 7.46
CA ILE A 158 -1.02 1.51 7.52
C ILE A 158 -0.57 2.10 8.86
N GLY A 159 -0.91 1.43 9.99
CA GLY A 159 -0.56 1.92 11.33
C GLY A 159 0.95 1.99 11.56
N LEU A 160 1.70 0.94 11.23
CA LEU A 160 3.16 0.92 11.36
C LEU A 160 3.82 1.97 10.46
N THR A 161 3.35 2.12 9.22
CA THR A 161 3.85 3.15 8.31
C THR A 161 3.55 4.56 8.84
N ALA A 162 2.33 4.78 9.37
CA ALA A 162 1.96 6.06 9.97
C ALA A 162 2.82 6.41 11.19
N ILE A 163 3.07 5.44 12.08
CA ILE A 163 3.96 5.62 13.23
C ILE A 163 5.36 6.04 12.76
N GLN A 164 5.95 5.28 11.83
CA GLN A 164 7.32 5.54 11.35
C GLN A 164 7.43 6.90 10.67
N LEU A 165 6.51 7.24 9.77
CA LEU A 165 6.53 8.51 9.07
C LEU A 165 6.29 9.68 10.03
N ALA A 166 5.25 9.63 10.88
CA ALA A 166 4.96 10.70 11.82
C ALA A 166 6.14 10.94 12.79
N LYS A 167 6.80 9.88 13.26
CA LYS A 167 8.03 10.02 14.06
C LYS A 167 9.18 10.64 13.26
N ALA A 168 9.41 10.22 12.03
CA ALA A 168 10.46 10.77 11.18
C ALA A 168 10.24 12.28 10.90
N PHE A 169 8.98 12.73 10.87
CA PHE A 169 8.61 14.15 10.70
C PHE A 169 8.44 14.91 12.02
N GLY A 170 8.85 14.32 13.16
CA GLY A 170 8.95 15.02 14.44
C GLY A 170 7.63 15.14 15.23
N ALA A 171 6.61 14.37 14.90
CA ALA A 171 5.36 14.34 15.66
C ALA A 171 5.46 13.45 16.91
N LYS A 172 4.62 13.73 17.90
CA LYS A 172 4.32 12.83 19.01
C LYS A 172 3.27 11.81 18.56
N VAL A 173 3.58 10.52 18.64
CA VAL A 173 2.74 9.47 18.05
C VAL A 173 2.08 8.60 19.10
N LEU A 174 0.76 8.59 19.08
CA LEU A 174 -0.07 7.71 19.88
C LEU A 174 -0.76 6.70 18.94
N CYS A 175 -0.97 5.46 19.41
CA CYS A 175 -1.76 4.50 18.65
C CYS A 175 -2.63 3.62 19.53
N THR A 176 -3.66 3.02 18.94
CA THR A 176 -4.50 2.04 19.63
C THR A 176 -4.34 0.66 18.99
N VAL A 177 -4.31 -0.36 19.81
CA VAL A 177 -4.21 -1.78 19.43
C VAL A 177 -5.01 -2.67 20.38
N GLY A 178 -5.14 -3.96 20.09
CA GLY A 178 -6.06 -4.83 20.84
C GLY A 178 -5.38 -5.93 21.67
N ASN A 179 -4.06 -5.89 21.92
CA ASN A 179 -3.37 -6.79 22.85
C ASN A 179 -1.92 -6.32 23.11
N ALA A 180 -1.28 -6.93 24.13
CA ALA A 180 0.06 -6.57 24.58
C ALA A 180 1.15 -6.76 23.52
N ASP A 181 1.10 -7.84 22.71
CA ASP A 181 2.11 -8.07 21.65
C ASP A 181 2.09 -6.97 20.61
N LYS A 182 0.89 -6.48 20.25
CA LYS A 182 0.71 -5.36 19.33
C LYS A 182 1.16 -4.04 19.95
N VAL A 183 0.98 -3.84 21.25
CA VAL A 183 1.55 -2.70 21.98
C VAL A 183 3.06 -2.71 21.83
N ALA A 184 3.71 -3.82 22.15
CA ALA A 184 5.17 -3.95 22.04
C ALA A 184 5.67 -3.68 20.60
N ALA A 185 4.96 -4.20 19.59
CA ALA A 185 5.31 -3.98 18.19
C ALA A 185 5.22 -2.49 17.80
N CYS A 186 4.17 -1.77 18.24
CA CYS A 186 4.01 -0.35 17.96
C CYS A 186 5.08 0.52 18.65
N LEU A 187 5.38 0.24 19.92
CA LEU A 187 6.46 0.91 20.64
C LEU A 187 7.83 0.69 19.96
N LYS A 188 8.11 -0.56 19.52
CA LYS A 188 9.30 -0.88 18.75
C LYS A 188 9.37 -0.12 17.42
N ALA A 189 8.22 0.13 16.78
CA ALA A 189 8.12 0.92 15.55
C ALA A 189 8.31 2.43 15.77
N GLY A 190 8.34 2.90 17.03
CA GLY A 190 8.59 4.28 17.39
C GLY A 190 7.40 5.05 17.95
N ALA A 191 6.25 4.41 18.21
CA ALA A 191 5.15 5.08 18.90
C ALA A 191 5.58 5.54 20.30
N ASP A 192 5.20 6.75 20.69
CA ASP A 192 5.44 7.27 22.05
C ASP A 192 4.48 6.64 23.06
N VAL A 193 3.23 6.38 22.62
CA VAL A 193 2.19 5.74 23.44
C VAL A 193 1.43 4.74 22.59
N ALA A 194 1.36 3.49 23.06
CA ALA A 194 0.54 2.45 22.44
C ALA A 194 -0.48 1.93 23.44
N ILE A 195 -1.76 2.10 23.15
CA ILE A 195 -2.89 1.88 24.05
C ILE A 195 -3.59 0.59 23.68
N ASP A 196 -3.68 -0.35 24.63
CA ASP A 196 -4.57 -1.51 24.49
C ASP A 196 -6.01 -1.11 24.81
N TYR A 197 -6.79 -0.81 23.78
CA TYR A 197 -8.18 -0.35 23.92
C TYR A 197 -9.12 -1.38 24.55
N ARG A 198 -8.68 -2.63 24.72
CA ARG A 198 -9.47 -3.67 25.42
C ARG A 198 -9.28 -3.60 26.93
N GLN A 199 -8.19 -2.99 27.39
CA GLN A 199 -7.84 -2.88 28.80
C GLN A 199 -7.91 -1.44 29.32
N GLN A 200 -7.88 -0.46 28.42
CA GLN A 200 -7.73 0.96 28.77
C GLN A 200 -8.73 1.81 27.99
N ASP A 201 -9.22 2.87 28.63
CA ASP A 201 -9.94 3.93 27.93
C ASP A 201 -8.94 4.76 27.10
N PHE A 202 -8.99 4.59 25.78
CA PHE A 202 -8.03 5.25 24.89
C PHE A 202 -8.19 6.78 24.90
N VAL A 203 -9.39 7.31 25.16
CA VAL A 203 -9.63 8.75 25.22
C VAL A 203 -8.90 9.34 26.44
N ALA A 204 -9.09 8.73 27.60
CA ALA A 204 -8.43 9.15 28.84
C ALA A 204 -6.89 9.07 28.70
N GLN A 205 -6.37 7.99 28.11
CA GLN A 205 -4.93 7.84 27.85
C GLN A 205 -4.38 8.87 26.86
N ALA A 206 -5.11 9.15 25.77
CA ALA A 206 -4.70 10.14 24.79
C ALA A 206 -4.69 11.55 25.40
N LEU A 207 -5.73 11.94 26.14
CA LEU A 207 -5.79 13.22 26.83
C LEU A 207 -4.66 13.37 27.86
N ALA A 208 -4.41 12.33 28.66
CA ALA A 208 -3.30 12.35 29.63
C ALA A 208 -1.94 12.53 28.92
N ALA A 209 -1.74 11.84 27.79
CA ALA A 209 -0.51 11.92 27.04
C ALA A 209 -0.31 13.27 26.33
N THR A 210 -1.38 14.01 26.06
CA THR A 210 -1.35 15.30 25.33
C THR A 210 -1.63 16.51 26.23
N GLU A 211 -1.49 16.38 27.56
CA GLU A 211 -1.74 17.45 28.53
C GLU A 211 -3.15 18.06 28.40
N GLN A 212 -4.15 17.22 28.14
CA GLN A 212 -5.56 17.58 27.93
C GLN A 212 -5.83 18.46 26.70
N LYS A 213 -4.90 18.52 25.74
CA LYS A 213 -5.09 19.31 24.52
C LYS A 213 -5.75 18.54 23.37
N GLY A 214 -5.89 17.25 23.49
CA GLY A 214 -6.43 16.36 22.43
C GLY A 214 -5.37 15.75 21.56
#